data_22f664c351e764a30825e43f1998b930
#
_entry.id   22f664c351e764a30825e43f1998b930
#
_cell.length_a   1.000
_cell.length_b   1.000
_cell.length_c   1.000
_cell.angle_alpha   90.00
_cell.angle_beta   90.00
_cell.angle_gamma   90.00
#
_symmetry.space_group_name_H-M   'P 1'
#
loop_
_entity.id
_entity.type
_entity.pdbx_description
1 polymer ?
#
loop_
_entity_poly.entity_id
_entity_poly.type
_entity_poly.pdbx_seq_one_letter_code
_entity_poly.pdbx_strand_id
1 'polypeptide(L)'
;MAIIAYGYIHMANLCVAMTFSTNGVSKLHGDILKQETFHDFYLVMPEKFSAITNGITHRRWLMACNPELTKLICDTIGTDWVKDPELLHDLAPYADDAAFREQFEKIKHNNKVRLSNFLKEHQGAIVDPNFIFDAQSKRLHEYKRQMLNALHILVLYNRIVNDPNFTMRPRVFIFGSKAAPGY
;
A
#
# COMPACT_ATOMS: atom_id res chain seq x y z
N MET A 1 7.63 30.46 -11.72
CA MET A 1 7.24 29.92 -13.05
C MET A 1 8.40 29.89 -14.08
N ALA A 2 9.63 30.33 -13.73
CA ALA A 2 10.73 30.32 -14.70
C ALA A 2 11.07 28.91 -15.17
N ILE A 3 11.16 28.71 -16.49
CA ILE A 3 11.57 27.42 -17.10
C ILE A 3 13.09 27.31 -17.06
N ILE A 4 13.80 28.42 -17.26
CA ILE A 4 15.26 28.50 -17.16
C ILE A 4 15.59 29.52 -16.09
N ALA A 5 16.30 29.09 -15.04
CA ALA A 5 16.77 29.96 -13.97
C ALA A 5 18.04 29.36 -13.33
N TYR A 6 18.95 30.24 -12.93
CA TYR A 6 20.20 29.87 -12.23
C TYR A 6 21.06 28.82 -12.96
N GLY A 7 21.04 28.81 -14.29
CA GLY A 7 21.76 27.82 -15.08
C GLY A 7 21.11 26.46 -15.22
N TYR A 8 19.90 26.27 -14.68
CA TYR A 8 19.15 25.00 -14.73
C TYR A 8 17.87 25.11 -15.55
N ILE A 9 17.46 24.00 -16.14
CA ILE A 9 16.16 23.84 -16.76
C ILE A 9 15.22 23.20 -15.74
N HIS A 10 14.18 23.91 -15.32
CA HIS A 10 13.15 23.40 -14.45
C HIS A 10 12.12 22.59 -15.25
N MET A 11 12.40 21.31 -15.42
CA MET A 11 11.61 20.42 -16.29
C MET A 11 10.13 20.36 -15.87
N ALA A 12 9.82 20.40 -14.58
CA ALA A 12 8.44 20.43 -14.10
C ALA A 12 7.70 21.68 -14.59
N ASN A 13 8.34 22.85 -14.50
CA ASN A 13 7.76 24.11 -15.00
C ASN A 13 7.57 24.07 -16.52
N LEU A 14 8.53 23.51 -17.25
CA LEU A 14 8.40 23.30 -18.68
C LEU A 14 7.22 22.39 -19.02
N CYS A 15 7.07 21.27 -18.31
CA CYS A 15 5.94 20.35 -18.50
C CYS A 15 4.60 21.05 -18.24
N VAL A 16 4.44 21.76 -17.13
CA VAL A 16 3.19 22.48 -16.83
C VAL A 16 2.88 23.55 -17.90
N ALA A 17 3.91 24.28 -18.37
CA ALA A 17 3.72 25.32 -19.39
C ALA A 17 3.29 24.74 -20.75
N MET A 18 3.90 23.63 -21.18
CA MET A 18 3.76 23.11 -22.55
C MET A 18 2.64 22.08 -22.70
N THR A 19 2.19 21.43 -21.63
CA THR A 19 1.11 20.43 -21.73
C THR A 19 -0.28 21.12 -21.63
N PHE A 20 -1.29 20.47 -22.13
CA PHE A 20 -2.67 20.98 -22.08
C PHE A 20 -3.35 20.68 -20.73
N SER A 21 -2.85 19.72 -19.95
CA SER A 21 -3.42 19.31 -18.67
C SER A 21 -2.33 18.89 -17.68
N THR A 22 -2.56 19.21 -16.42
CA THR A 22 -1.72 18.80 -15.28
C THR A 22 -2.63 18.22 -14.19
N ASN A 23 -2.38 16.97 -13.77
CA ASN A 23 -3.24 16.36 -12.75
C ASN A 23 -2.46 15.82 -11.55
N GLY A 24 -3.06 15.94 -10.38
CA GLY A 24 -2.73 15.14 -9.21
C GLY A 24 -3.33 13.73 -9.32
N VAL A 25 -2.70 12.74 -8.69
CA VAL A 25 -3.15 11.33 -8.72
C VAL A 25 -4.07 10.97 -7.56
N SER A 26 -4.46 11.96 -6.76
CA SER A 26 -5.50 11.93 -5.73
C SER A 26 -6.04 13.34 -5.55
N LYS A 27 -7.18 13.49 -4.85
CA LYS A 27 -7.73 14.82 -4.51
C LYS A 27 -6.70 15.63 -3.73
N LEU A 28 -6.16 15.07 -2.64
CA LEU A 28 -5.13 15.71 -1.83
C LEU A 28 -3.91 16.15 -2.66
N HIS A 29 -3.40 15.28 -3.55
CA HIS A 29 -2.27 15.63 -4.42
C HIS A 29 -2.65 16.78 -5.37
N GLY A 30 -3.85 16.75 -5.95
CA GLY A 30 -4.34 17.85 -6.77
C GLY A 30 -4.41 19.19 -6.02
N ASP A 31 -4.83 19.17 -4.76
CA ASP A 31 -4.89 20.36 -3.91
C ASP A 31 -3.47 20.87 -3.57
N ILE A 32 -2.53 20.00 -3.26
CA ILE A 32 -1.11 20.36 -3.04
C ILE A 32 -0.51 21.01 -4.30
N LEU A 33 -0.76 20.44 -5.49
CA LEU A 33 -0.27 21.03 -6.74
C LEU A 33 -0.78 22.44 -6.96
N LYS A 34 -2.05 22.70 -6.64
CA LYS A 34 -2.69 24.04 -6.80
C LYS A 34 -2.27 25.03 -5.75
N GLN A 35 -2.14 24.59 -4.49
CA GLN A 35 -1.94 25.50 -3.36
C GLN A 35 -0.46 25.74 -3.05
N GLU A 36 0.43 24.80 -3.39
CA GLU A 36 1.84 24.83 -3.01
C GLU A 36 2.77 24.70 -4.22
N THR A 37 2.85 23.50 -4.82
CA THR A 37 3.91 23.14 -5.78
C THR A 37 3.90 24.00 -7.04
N PHE A 38 2.73 24.22 -7.62
CA PHE A 38 2.53 24.99 -8.86
C PHE A 38 1.51 26.13 -8.68
N HIS A 39 1.48 26.71 -7.51
CA HIS A 39 0.51 27.76 -7.17
C HIS A 39 0.50 28.89 -8.19
N ASP A 40 1.66 29.42 -8.57
CA ASP A 40 1.75 30.50 -9.56
C ASP A 40 1.19 30.12 -10.94
N PHE A 41 1.41 28.89 -11.36
CA PHE A 41 0.82 28.37 -12.60
C PHE A 41 -0.68 28.21 -12.47
N TYR A 42 -1.16 27.78 -11.31
CA TYR A 42 -2.58 27.64 -11.05
C TYR A 42 -3.31 28.99 -11.09
N LEU A 43 -2.68 30.07 -10.58
CA LEU A 43 -3.27 31.41 -10.66
C LEU A 43 -3.43 31.91 -12.11
N VAL A 44 -2.55 31.49 -13.02
CA VAL A 44 -2.57 31.95 -14.42
C VAL A 44 -3.39 31.01 -15.33
N MET A 45 -3.39 29.71 -15.04
CA MET A 45 -4.00 28.67 -15.87
C MET A 45 -4.77 27.66 -15.01
N PRO A 46 -5.79 28.08 -14.25
CA PRO A 46 -6.48 27.21 -13.30
C PRO A 46 -7.17 26.00 -13.96
N GLU A 47 -7.62 26.16 -15.21
CA GLU A 47 -8.30 25.14 -16.00
C GLU A 47 -7.42 23.94 -16.35
N LYS A 48 -6.11 24.11 -16.32
CA LYS A 48 -5.17 23.00 -16.56
C LYS A 48 -5.11 21.99 -15.43
N PHE A 49 -5.52 22.37 -14.21
CA PHE A 49 -5.28 21.55 -13.02
C PHE A 49 -6.49 20.74 -12.62
N SER A 50 -6.30 19.44 -12.57
CA SER A 50 -7.33 18.49 -12.15
C SER A 50 -6.78 17.48 -11.13
N ALA A 51 -7.66 16.65 -10.59
CA ALA A 51 -7.28 15.50 -9.77
C ALA A 51 -7.94 14.26 -10.38
N ILE A 52 -7.12 13.34 -10.88
CA ILE A 52 -7.57 12.06 -11.45
C ILE A 52 -6.98 10.97 -10.57
N THR A 53 -7.85 10.34 -9.77
CA THR A 53 -7.46 9.31 -8.82
C THR A 53 -6.95 8.07 -9.55
N ASN A 54 -5.87 7.47 -9.03
CA ASN A 54 -5.43 6.17 -9.50
C ASN A 54 -6.56 5.14 -9.38
N GLY A 55 -6.67 4.28 -10.38
CA GLY A 55 -7.58 3.15 -10.33
C GLY A 55 -7.05 2.01 -9.47
N ILE A 56 -7.92 1.04 -9.20
CA ILE A 56 -7.59 -0.21 -8.53
C ILE A 56 -7.71 -1.38 -9.51
N THR A 57 -6.93 -2.44 -9.27
CA THR A 57 -6.95 -3.66 -10.08
C THR A 57 -7.37 -4.84 -9.20
N HIS A 58 -8.60 -4.79 -8.69
CA HIS A 58 -9.14 -5.77 -7.74
C HIS A 58 -9.26 -7.17 -8.33
N ARG A 59 -9.53 -7.30 -9.65
CA ARG A 59 -9.55 -8.61 -10.32
C ARG A 59 -8.22 -9.33 -10.26
N ARG A 60 -7.10 -8.60 -10.34
CA ARG A 60 -5.76 -9.20 -10.21
C ARG A 60 -5.36 -9.33 -8.74
N TRP A 61 -5.43 -8.24 -7.98
CA TRP A 61 -4.81 -8.14 -6.66
C TRP A 61 -5.70 -8.60 -5.51
N LEU A 62 -6.96 -8.92 -5.77
CA LEU A 62 -7.84 -9.61 -4.83
C LEU A 62 -8.30 -10.94 -5.43
N MET A 63 -9.05 -10.92 -6.52
CA MET A 63 -9.69 -12.12 -7.08
C MET A 63 -8.68 -13.21 -7.50
N ALA A 64 -7.70 -12.87 -8.33
CA ALA A 64 -6.72 -13.85 -8.82
C ALA A 64 -5.66 -14.21 -7.77
N CYS A 65 -5.27 -13.26 -6.91
CA CYS A 65 -4.24 -13.51 -5.90
C CYS A 65 -4.73 -14.29 -4.69
N ASN A 66 -6.03 -14.29 -4.40
CA ASN A 66 -6.60 -14.95 -3.23
C ASN A 66 -7.90 -15.70 -3.55
N PRO A 67 -7.80 -16.88 -4.22
CA PRO A 67 -8.98 -17.64 -4.67
C PRO A 67 -9.89 -18.07 -3.52
N GLU A 68 -9.36 -18.43 -2.36
CA GLU A 68 -10.16 -18.82 -1.20
C GLU A 68 -11.00 -17.64 -0.68
N LEU A 69 -10.40 -16.44 -0.59
CA LEU A 69 -11.14 -15.23 -0.21
C LEU A 69 -12.17 -14.85 -1.27
N THR A 70 -11.81 -14.95 -2.54
CA THR A 70 -12.72 -14.72 -3.67
C THR A 70 -13.96 -15.60 -3.57
N LYS A 71 -13.75 -16.90 -3.29
CA LYS A 71 -14.86 -17.83 -3.11
C LYS A 71 -15.76 -17.42 -1.95
N LEU A 72 -15.20 -17.09 -0.79
CA LEU A 72 -15.98 -16.63 0.36
C LEU A 72 -16.80 -15.38 0.03
N ILE A 73 -16.21 -14.39 -0.66
CA ILE A 73 -16.92 -13.18 -1.09
C ILE A 73 -18.06 -13.52 -2.04
N CYS A 74 -17.79 -14.34 -3.07
CA CYS A 74 -18.81 -14.72 -4.04
C CYS A 74 -19.96 -15.53 -3.43
N ASP A 75 -19.66 -16.42 -2.50
CA ASP A 75 -20.68 -17.19 -1.78
C ASP A 75 -21.56 -16.30 -0.87
N THR A 76 -21.02 -15.15 -0.45
CA THR A 76 -21.70 -14.24 0.50
C THR A 76 -22.52 -13.16 -0.22
N ILE A 77 -21.94 -12.45 -1.19
CA ILE A 77 -22.57 -11.29 -1.86
C ILE A 77 -22.75 -11.46 -3.39
N GLY A 78 -22.49 -12.66 -3.93
CA GLY A 78 -22.56 -12.90 -5.36
C GLY A 78 -21.30 -12.49 -6.11
N THR A 79 -21.37 -12.40 -7.44
CA THR A 79 -20.20 -12.21 -8.32
C THR A 79 -20.12 -10.82 -8.94
N ASP A 80 -21.13 -9.98 -8.79
CA ASP A 80 -21.23 -8.69 -9.49
C ASP A 80 -20.16 -7.69 -9.05
N TRP A 81 -19.62 -7.82 -7.85
CA TRP A 81 -18.47 -7.03 -7.37
C TRP A 81 -17.23 -7.13 -8.28
N VAL A 82 -17.11 -8.18 -9.10
CA VAL A 82 -16.02 -8.34 -10.06
C VAL A 82 -16.07 -7.25 -11.14
N LYS A 83 -17.27 -6.79 -11.50
CA LYS A 83 -17.49 -5.70 -12.46
C LYS A 83 -17.61 -4.36 -11.76
N ASP A 84 -18.29 -4.34 -10.62
CA ASP A 84 -18.51 -3.16 -9.80
C ASP A 84 -17.93 -3.37 -8.39
N PRO A 85 -16.71 -2.90 -8.11
CA PRO A 85 -16.03 -3.10 -6.82
C PRO A 85 -16.72 -2.38 -5.65
N GLU A 86 -17.60 -1.41 -5.90
CA GLU A 86 -18.36 -0.74 -4.84
C GLU A 86 -19.29 -1.72 -4.10
N LEU A 87 -19.74 -2.79 -4.77
CA LEU A 87 -20.53 -3.85 -4.14
C LEU A 87 -19.79 -4.62 -3.03
N LEU A 88 -18.47 -4.47 -2.91
CA LEU A 88 -17.74 -5.00 -1.73
C LEU A 88 -18.21 -4.36 -0.41
N HIS A 89 -18.87 -3.20 -0.44
CA HIS A 89 -19.51 -2.63 0.74
C HIS A 89 -20.61 -3.51 1.33
N ASP A 90 -21.23 -4.39 0.54
CA ASP A 90 -22.24 -5.35 0.99
C ASP A 90 -21.69 -6.42 1.95
N LEU A 91 -20.36 -6.49 2.09
CA LEU A 91 -19.72 -7.31 3.13
C LEU A 91 -19.78 -6.68 4.52
N ALA A 92 -20.04 -5.39 4.66
CA ALA A 92 -20.01 -4.71 5.95
C ALA A 92 -20.92 -5.35 7.03
N PRO A 93 -22.17 -5.80 6.73
CA PRO A 93 -23.03 -6.47 7.71
C PRO A 93 -22.46 -7.77 8.27
N TYR A 94 -21.59 -8.46 7.51
CA TYR A 94 -20.98 -9.73 7.91
C TYR A 94 -19.78 -9.56 8.86
N ALA A 95 -19.38 -8.33 9.15
CA ALA A 95 -18.31 -8.06 10.12
C ALA A 95 -18.62 -8.60 11.52
N ASP A 96 -19.90 -8.67 11.88
CA ASP A 96 -20.36 -9.19 13.16
C ASP A 96 -20.83 -10.67 13.10
N ASP A 97 -20.85 -11.28 11.92
CA ASP A 97 -21.17 -12.69 11.74
C ASP A 97 -19.98 -13.57 12.15
N ALA A 98 -20.17 -14.40 13.17
CA ALA A 98 -19.12 -15.25 13.74
C ALA A 98 -18.64 -16.32 12.75
N ALA A 99 -19.55 -16.90 11.95
CA ALA A 99 -19.21 -17.95 10.98
C ALA A 99 -18.43 -17.38 9.79
N PHE A 100 -18.79 -16.18 9.33
CA PHE A 100 -18.05 -15.47 8.31
C PHE A 100 -16.63 -15.12 8.79
N ARG A 101 -16.49 -14.59 10.01
CA ARG A 101 -15.18 -14.26 10.59
C ARG A 101 -14.28 -15.48 10.74
N GLU A 102 -14.81 -16.62 11.21
CA GLU A 102 -14.05 -17.85 11.32
C GLU A 102 -13.50 -18.31 9.97
N GLN A 103 -14.32 -18.28 8.91
CA GLN A 103 -13.90 -18.62 7.56
C GLN A 103 -12.83 -17.63 7.04
N PHE A 104 -13.02 -16.34 7.26
CA PHE A 104 -12.08 -15.31 6.88
C PHE A 104 -10.71 -15.48 7.57
N GLU A 105 -10.71 -15.74 8.89
CA GLU A 105 -9.50 -16.01 9.67
C GLU A 105 -8.78 -17.26 9.18
N LYS A 106 -9.51 -18.33 8.88
CA LYS A 106 -8.96 -19.56 8.32
C LYS A 106 -8.27 -19.31 6.98
N ILE A 107 -8.89 -18.54 6.08
CA ILE A 107 -8.30 -18.18 4.79
C ILE A 107 -7.00 -17.39 4.99
N LYS A 108 -7.00 -16.41 5.90
CA LYS A 108 -5.78 -15.64 6.22
C LYS A 108 -4.68 -16.53 6.79
N HIS A 109 -5.04 -17.46 7.65
CA HIS A 109 -4.09 -18.43 8.22
C HIS A 109 -3.51 -19.34 7.12
N ASN A 110 -4.33 -19.89 6.22
CA ASN A 110 -3.89 -20.71 5.09
C ASN A 110 -2.88 -19.96 4.21
N ASN A 111 -3.12 -18.67 3.95
CA ASN A 111 -2.19 -17.84 3.19
C ASN A 111 -0.84 -17.67 3.91
N LYS A 112 -0.85 -17.52 5.23
CA LYS A 112 0.39 -17.46 6.03
C LYS A 112 1.14 -18.78 6.01
N VAL A 113 0.44 -19.91 6.11
CA VAL A 113 1.04 -21.24 6.00
C VAL A 113 1.73 -21.41 4.64
N ARG A 114 1.05 -21.03 3.54
CA ARG A 114 1.66 -21.08 2.20
C ARG A 114 2.92 -20.22 2.10
N LEU A 115 2.88 -18.98 2.65
CA LEU A 115 4.04 -18.11 2.65
C LEU A 115 5.17 -18.67 3.53
N SER A 116 4.85 -19.23 4.70
CA SER A 116 5.84 -19.85 5.60
C SER A 116 6.56 -21.02 4.91
N ASN A 117 5.83 -21.87 4.20
CA ASN A 117 6.40 -22.97 3.44
C ASN A 117 7.30 -22.46 2.29
N PHE A 118 6.84 -21.44 1.55
CA PHE A 118 7.64 -20.81 0.51
C PHE A 118 8.96 -20.23 1.04
N LEU A 119 8.92 -19.53 2.17
CA LEU A 119 10.12 -18.97 2.80
C LEU A 119 11.08 -20.05 3.26
N LYS A 120 10.56 -21.15 3.81
CA LYS A 120 11.35 -22.29 4.22
C LYS A 120 12.07 -22.95 3.03
N GLU A 121 11.34 -23.20 1.94
CA GLU A 121 11.86 -23.88 0.74
C GLU A 121 12.89 -23.03 -0.02
N HIS A 122 12.65 -21.71 -0.15
CA HIS A 122 13.45 -20.85 -1.01
C HIS A 122 14.53 -20.06 -0.27
N GLN A 123 14.38 -19.85 1.03
CA GLN A 123 15.29 -19.03 1.83
C GLN A 123 15.82 -19.74 3.09
N GLY A 124 15.33 -20.93 3.40
CA GLY A 124 15.65 -21.63 4.64
C GLY A 124 15.07 -20.97 5.90
N ALA A 125 14.22 -19.95 5.76
CA ALA A 125 13.66 -19.21 6.89
C ALA A 125 12.44 -19.96 7.46
N ILE A 126 12.49 -20.26 8.76
CA ILE A 126 11.39 -20.91 9.48
C ILE A 126 10.60 -19.83 10.22
N VAL A 127 9.35 -19.63 9.84
CA VAL A 127 8.45 -18.67 10.46
C VAL A 127 7.14 -19.34 10.88
N ASP A 128 6.64 -18.97 12.07
CA ASP A 128 5.38 -19.50 12.58
C ASP A 128 4.20 -18.74 11.95
N PRO A 129 3.27 -19.41 11.24
CA PRO A 129 2.11 -18.76 10.63
C PRO A 129 1.12 -18.17 11.64
N ASN A 130 1.22 -18.49 12.94
CA ASN A 130 0.41 -17.89 13.98
C ASN A 130 0.87 -16.48 14.40
N PHE A 131 2.10 -16.10 14.03
CA PHE A 131 2.62 -14.76 14.34
C PHE A 131 1.97 -13.69 13.48
N ILE A 132 2.05 -12.43 13.91
CA ILE A 132 1.69 -11.29 13.06
C ILE A 132 2.76 -11.15 11.97
N PHE A 133 2.35 -11.16 10.70
CA PHE A 133 3.23 -10.86 9.60
C PHE A 133 3.15 -9.37 9.28
N ASP A 134 4.23 -8.66 9.57
CA ASP A 134 4.41 -7.23 9.27
C ASP A 134 5.24 -7.14 7.98
N ALA A 135 4.55 -6.97 6.86
CA ALA A 135 5.18 -7.02 5.54
C ALA A 135 5.25 -5.63 4.91
N GLN A 136 6.47 -5.23 4.54
CA GLN A 136 6.74 -4.00 3.80
C GLN A 136 7.32 -4.35 2.43
N SER A 137 6.44 -4.63 1.46
CA SER A 137 6.78 -5.00 0.09
C SER A 137 6.64 -3.81 -0.85
N LYS A 138 7.71 -3.04 -1.02
CA LYS A 138 7.77 -1.83 -1.86
C LYS A 138 9.21 -1.44 -2.16
N ARG A 139 9.44 -0.68 -3.24
CA ARG A 139 10.76 -0.13 -3.56
C ARG A 139 11.27 0.74 -2.40
N LEU A 140 12.59 0.73 -2.18
CA LEU A 140 13.23 1.63 -1.22
C LEU A 140 13.04 3.08 -1.67
N HIS A 141 12.56 3.91 -0.76
CA HIS A 141 12.45 5.35 -0.96
C HIS A 141 12.24 6.03 0.40
N GLU A 142 12.84 7.19 0.63
CA GLU A 142 12.79 7.89 1.91
C GLU A 142 11.35 8.15 2.37
N TYR A 143 10.47 8.61 1.49
CA TYR A 143 9.07 8.88 1.82
C TYR A 143 8.25 7.64 2.22
N LYS A 144 8.74 6.43 1.91
CA LYS A 144 8.09 5.17 2.29
C LYS A 144 8.45 4.70 3.70
N ARG A 145 9.39 5.40 4.35
CA ARG A 145 9.72 5.24 5.79
C ARG A 145 10.19 3.84 6.18
N GLN A 146 10.92 3.12 5.30
CA GLN A 146 11.51 1.82 5.69
C GLN A 146 12.48 1.97 6.86
N MET A 147 13.27 3.05 6.90
CA MET A 147 14.18 3.35 8.02
C MET A 147 13.40 3.51 9.33
N LEU A 148 12.26 4.20 9.31
CA LEU A 148 11.43 4.35 10.51
C LEU A 148 10.91 2.99 11.00
N ASN A 149 10.54 2.07 10.09
CA ASN A 149 10.16 0.71 10.47
C ASN A 149 11.35 -0.07 11.05
N ALA A 150 12.54 0.05 10.49
CA ALA A 150 13.75 -0.56 11.05
C ALA A 150 14.03 -0.04 12.48
N LEU A 151 13.92 1.26 12.72
CA LEU A 151 14.05 1.85 14.06
C LEU A 151 12.95 1.34 15.01
N HIS A 152 11.73 1.17 14.54
CA HIS A 152 10.65 0.57 15.32
C HIS A 152 11.00 -0.86 15.77
N ILE A 153 11.55 -1.67 14.87
CA ILE A 153 12.00 -3.03 15.20
C ILE A 153 13.09 -3.00 16.28
N LEU A 154 14.06 -2.09 16.18
CA LEU A 154 15.10 -1.92 17.20
C LEU A 154 14.52 -1.50 18.55
N VAL A 155 13.50 -0.64 18.56
CA VAL A 155 12.81 -0.27 19.81
C VAL A 155 12.12 -1.48 20.44
N LEU A 156 11.43 -2.30 19.65
CA LEU A 156 10.80 -3.53 20.14
C LEU A 156 11.85 -4.52 20.67
N TYR A 157 12.93 -4.71 19.94
CA TYR A 157 14.05 -5.56 20.36
C TYR A 157 14.64 -5.10 21.70
N ASN A 158 14.93 -3.80 21.85
CA ASN A 158 15.46 -3.25 23.10
C ASN A 158 14.48 -3.43 24.27
N ARG A 159 13.18 -3.29 24.04
CA ARG A 159 12.17 -3.55 25.08
C ARG A 159 12.17 -5.00 25.52
N ILE A 160 12.20 -5.94 24.57
CA ILE A 160 12.24 -7.37 24.86
C ILE A 160 13.48 -7.74 25.68
N VAL A 161 14.65 -7.18 25.34
CA VAL A 161 15.92 -7.52 25.98
C VAL A 161 16.04 -6.89 27.38
N ASN A 162 15.55 -5.68 27.57
CA ASN A 162 15.78 -4.90 28.78
C ASN A 162 14.61 -4.92 29.78
N ASP A 163 13.42 -5.37 29.40
CA ASP A 163 12.26 -5.45 30.27
C ASP A 163 11.69 -6.88 30.30
N PRO A 164 12.00 -7.67 31.35
CA PRO A 164 11.52 -9.04 31.49
C PRO A 164 9.98 -9.15 31.59
N ASN A 165 9.30 -8.05 31.91
CA ASN A 165 7.84 -8.00 31.99
C ASN A 165 7.17 -7.54 30.69
N PHE A 166 7.97 -7.12 29.69
CA PHE A 166 7.43 -6.70 28.41
C PHE A 166 6.85 -7.87 27.64
N THR A 167 5.57 -7.80 27.34
CA THR A 167 4.85 -8.80 26.55
C THR A 167 4.32 -8.19 25.26
N MET A 168 4.44 -8.92 24.16
CA MET A 168 3.85 -8.52 22.88
C MET A 168 3.44 -9.77 22.08
N ARG A 169 2.50 -9.60 21.17
CA ARG A 169 2.19 -10.68 20.21
C ARG A 169 3.40 -10.92 19.32
N PRO A 170 3.85 -12.17 19.17
CA PRO A 170 4.96 -12.51 18.29
C PRO A 170 4.76 -11.98 16.86
N ARG A 171 5.84 -11.49 16.26
CA ARG A 171 5.82 -10.87 14.92
C ARG A 171 6.93 -11.42 14.04
N VAL A 172 6.66 -11.41 12.74
CA VAL A 172 7.66 -11.63 11.69
C VAL A 172 7.68 -10.36 10.84
N PHE A 173 8.86 -9.76 10.70
CA PHE A 173 9.05 -8.60 9.84
C PHE A 173 9.60 -9.07 8.49
N ILE A 174 8.90 -8.73 7.41
CA ILE A 174 9.22 -9.17 6.05
C ILE A 174 9.46 -7.93 5.19
N PHE A 175 10.69 -7.78 4.68
CA PHE A 175 11.03 -6.71 3.74
C PHE A 175 11.24 -7.29 2.34
N GLY A 176 10.43 -6.86 1.39
CA GLY A 176 10.60 -7.15 -0.03
C GLY A 176 10.84 -5.85 -0.79
N SER A 177 12.09 -5.55 -1.13
CA SER A 177 12.42 -4.26 -1.71
C SER A 177 13.58 -4.31 -2.70
N LYS A 178 13.61 -3.32 -3.56
CA LYS A 178 14.77 -3.00 -4.41
C LYS A 178 14.89 -1.48 -4.57
N ALA A 179 16.09 -1.02 -4.92
CA ALA A 179 16.37 0.37 -5.27
C ALA A 179 16.94 0.48 -6.68
N ALA A 180 16.95 1.69 -7.23
CA ALA A 180 17.74 1.97 -8.43
C ALA A 180 19.24 1.88 -8.10
N PRO A 181 20.11 1.57 -9.09
CA PRO A 181 21.55 1.40 -8.83
C PRO A 181 22.26 2.61 -8.20
N GLY A 182 21.73 3.81 -8.39
CA GLY A 182 22.28 5.05 -7.85
C GLY A 182 21.58 5.59 -6.60
N TYR A 183 20.71 4.79 -5.98
CA TYR A 183 19.96 5.22 -4.81
C TYR A 183 20.73 4.95 -3.51
#